data_3adf2bc11ee1a5108138e8da6c234231
#
_entry.id   3adf2bc11ee1a5108138e8da6c234231
#
_cell.length_a   1.000
_cell.length_b   1.000
_cell.length_c   1.000
_cell.angle_alpha   90.00
_cell.angle_beta   90.00
_cell.angle_gamma   90.00
#
_symmetry.space_group_name_H-M   'P 1'
#
loop_
_entity.id
_entity.type
_entity.pdbx_description
1 polymer ?
#
loop_
_entity_poly.entity_id
_entity_poly.type
_entity_poly.pdbx_seq_one_letter_code
_entity_poly.pdbx_strand_id
1 'polypeptide(L)'
;MKGKIIYMLLTAAAAIFCSCNQAGKQEKALGPEDTVVEFCKAMACGDFTAARELCDTVSMAPYIEACQERWDNMARMDSALVDIAAALLSSAQIDINETVRDGDCRKVFYTIDATMGMKKEKVATVKKEEGAWRVGMISDAQ
;
A
#
# COMPACT_ATOMS: atom_id res chain seq x y z
N MET A 1 -6.49 44.09 27.53
CA MET A 1 -5.19 43.87 26.88
C MET A 1 -4.57 42.53 27.17
N LYS A 2 -4.76 41.94 28.33
CA LYS A 2 -4.21 40.60 28.63
C LYS A 2 -4.91 39.48 27.90
N GLY A 3 -6.16 39.59 27.50
CA GLY A 3 -6.89 38.56 26.76
C GLY A 3 -6.49 38.42 25.30
N LYS A 4 -6.04 39.47 24.64
CA LYS A 4 -5.62 39.41 23.24
C LYS A 4 -4.27 38.73 23.05
N ILE A 5 -3.39 38.80 24.04
CA ILE A 5 -2.08 38.14 23.99
C ILE A 5 -2.24 36.62 24.19
N ILE A 6 -3.19 36.22 25.02
CA ILE A 6 -3.48 34.78 25.25
C ILE A 6 -4.10 34.13 24.00
N TYR A 7 -4.98 34.86 23.31
CA TYR A 7 -5.56 34.36 22.05
C TYR A 7 -4.51 34.26 20.92
N MET A 8 -3.57 35.16 20.85
CA MET A 8 -2.48 35.12 19.87
C MET A 8 -1.52 33.95 20.11
N LEU A 9 -1.24 33.61 21.37
CA LEU A 9 -0.40 32.48 21.74
C LEU A 9 -1.10 31.15 21.47
N LEU A 10 -2.41 31.06 21.68
CA LEU A 10 -3.18 29.85 21.41
C LEU A 10 -3.32 29.56 19.91
N THR A 11 -3.49 30.59 19.09
CA THR A 11 -3.56 30.43 17.63
C THR A 11 -2.22 30.04 17.01
N ALA A 12 -1.11 30.57 17.55
CA ALA A 12 0.22 30.20 17.10
C ALA A 12 0.57 28.74 17.44
N ALA A 13 0.18 28.27 18.62
CA ALA A 13 0.39 26.88 19.02
C ALA A 13 -0.41 25.89 18.15
N ALA A 14 -1.66 26.23 17.80
CA ALA A 14 -2.48 25.41 16.92
C ALA A 14 -1.93 25.33 15.50
N ALA A 15 -1.39 26.42 14.98
CA ALA A 15 -0.78 26.46 13.65
C ALA A 15 0.50 25.60 13.57
N ILE A 16 1.29 25.56 14.63
CA ILE A 16 2.51 24.75 14.70
C ILE A 16 2.15 23.24 14.72
N PHE A 17 1.09 22.85 15.42
CA PHE A 17 0.64 21.45 15.44
C PHE A 17 0.12 20.98 14.07
N CYS A 18 -0.63 21.82 13.36
CA CYS A 18 -1.12 21.46 12.03
C CYS A 18 -0.01 21.37 10.99
N SER A 19 1.01 22.24 11.05
CA SER A 19 2.13 22.19 10.10
C SER A 19 3.05 21.00 10.32
N CYS A 20 3.28 20.54 11.53
CA CYS A 20 4.06 19.35 11.82
C CYS A 20 3.38 18.05 11.31
N ASN A 21 2.06 17.95 11.43
CA ASN A 21 1.32 16.80 10.92
C ASN A 21 1.23 16.79 9.38
N GLN A 22 1.20 17.92 8.73
CA GLN A 22 1.21 18.02 7.27
C GLN A 22 2.61 17.81 6.69
N ALA A 23 3.65 18.32 7.30
CA ALA A 23 5.03 18.10 6.88
C ALA A 23 5.43 16.62 6.97
N GLY A 24 5.02 15.89 8.00
CA GLY A 24 5.28 14.45 8.14
C GLY A 24 4.60 13.57 7.09
N LYS A 25 3.52 14.03 6.45
CA LYS A 25 2.81 13.31 5.38
C LYS A 25 3.33 13.64 3.98
N GLN A 26 3.91 14.81 3.78
CA GLN A 26 4.36 15.28 2.47
C GLN A 26 5.81 14.90 2.15
N GLU A 27 6.65 14.64 3.15
CA GLU A 27 8.08 14.42 2.97
C GLU A 27 8.48 13.00 2.58
N LYS A 28 7.56 12.02 2.58
CA LYS A 28 7.86 10.64 2.21
C LYS A 28 7.08 10.22 0.96
N ALA A 29 7.59 10.62 -0.20
CA ALA A 29 7.24 9.92 -1.43
C ALA A 29 7.75 8.48 -1.32
N LEU A 30 6.87 7.50 -1.53
CA LEU A 30 7.23 6.09 -1.51
C LEU A 30 8.19 5.78 -2.66
N GLY A 31 9.26 5.05 -2.37
CA GLY A 31 10.11 4.45 -3.38
C GLY A 31 9.41 3.28 -4.09
N PRO A 32 10.01 2.70 -5.13
CA PRO A 32 9.40 1.58 -5.83
C PRO A 32 9.15 0.37 -4.93
N GLU A 33 10.08 0.03 -4.05
CA GLU A 33 9.96 -1.09 -3.11
C GLU A 33 8.85 -0.85 -2.09
N ASP A 34 8.81 0.34 -1.49
CA ASP A 34 7.80 0.70 -0.50
C ASP A 34 6.41 0.71 -1.13
N THR A 35 6.29 1.16 -2.38
CA THR A 35 5.02 1.12 -3.13
C THR A 35 4.50 -0.31 -3.25
N VAL A 36 5.36 -1.26 -3.58
CA VAL A 36 4.99 -2.69 -3.66
C VAL A 36 4.56 -3.23 -2.30
N VAL A 37 5.31 -2.93 -1.24
CA VAL A 37 4.98 -3.37 0.12
C VAL A 37 3.63 -2.82 0.58
N GLU A 38 3.40 -1.53 0.40
CA GLU A 38 2.14 -0.91 0.80
C GLU A 38 0.95 -1.40 -0.06
N PHE A 39 1.17 -1.64 -1.36
CA PHE A 39 0.17 -2.27 -2.22
C PHE A 39 -0.19 -3.67 -1.71
N CYS A 40 0.78 -4.51 -1.42
CA CYS A 40 0.56 -5.85 -0.89
C CYS A 40 -0.18 -5.83 0.45
N LYS A 41 0.16 -4.91 1.35
CA LYS A 41 -0.55 -4.73 2.63
C LYS A 41 -2.00 -4.34 2.42
N ALA A 42 -2.27 -3.39 1.54
CA ALA A 42 -3.63 -2.96 1.21
C ALA A 42 -4.46 -4.14 0.67
N MET A 43 -3.90 -4.91 -0.27
CA MET A 43 -4.55 -6.10 -0.82
C MET A 43 -4.82 -7.16 0.26
N ALA A 44 -3.88 -7.38 1.17
CA ALA A 44 -4.01 -8.35 2.26
C ALA A 44 -5.11 -7.98 3.28
N CYS A 45 -5.33 -6.69 3.49
CA CYS A 45 -6.40 -6.20 4.37
C CYS A 45 -7.76 -6.08 3.67
N GLY A 46 -7.84 -6.32 2.37
CA GLY A 46 -9.05 -6.08 1.58
C GLY A 46 -9.35 -4.59 1.35
N ASP A 47 -8.37 -3.73 1.57
CA ASP A 47 -8.49 -2.29 1.29
C ASP A 47 -8.17 -2.00 -0.18
N PHE A 48 -9.12 -2.32 -1.03
CA PHE A 48 -8.97 -2.16 -2.48
C PHE A 48 -8.95 -0.71 -2.92
N THR A 49 -9.51 0.19 -2.14
CA THR A 49 -9.43 1.64 -2.40
C THR A 49 -8.00 2.13 -2.26
N ALA A 50 -7.33 1.80 -1.15
CA ALA A 50 -5.92 2.12 -0.96
C ALA A 50 -5.01 1.45 -1.99
N ALA A 51 -5.31 0.19 -2.35
CA ALA A 51 -4.56 -0.53 -3.39
C ALA A 51 -4.64 0.17 -4.75
N ARG A 52 -5.81 0.67 -5.12
CA ARG A 52 -5.99 1.40 -6.39
C ARG A 52 -5.20 2.71 -6.43
N GLU A 53 -5.00 3.36 -5.30
CA GLU A 53 -4.18 4.57 -5.23
C GLU A 53 -2.67 4.30 -5.46
N LEU A 54 -2.24 3.06 -5.25
CA LEU A 54 -0.84 2.63 -5.37
C LEU A 54 -0.52 1.94 -6.70
N CYS A 55 -1.48 1.81 -7.59
CA CYS A 55 -1.29 1.10 -8.85
C CYS A 55 -1.81 1.89 -10.04
N ASP A 56 -1.41 1.45 -11.24
CA ASP A 56 -2.05 1.87 -12.47
C ASP A 56 -3.43 1.23 -12.55
N THR A 57 -4.45 2.04 -12.41
CA THR A 57 -5.84 1.58 -12.33
C THR A 57 -6.32 0.89 -13.59
N VAL A 58 -5.76 1.19 -14.74
CA VAL A 58 -6.13 0.57 -16.03
C VAL A 58 -5.52 -0.82 -16.16
N SER A 59 -4.20 -0.92 -15.99
CA SER A 59 -3.50 -2.19 -16.17
C SER A 59 -3.74 -3.18 -15.03
N MET A 60 -3.98 -2.68 -13.81
CA MET A 60 -4.20 -3.51 -12.62
C MET A 60 -5.68 -3.79 -12.31
N ALA A 61 -6.62 -3.18 -13.04
CA ALA A 61 -8.05 -3.39 -12.83
C ALA A 61 -8.45 -4.87 -12.82
N PRO A 62 -8.06 -5.71 -13.80
CA PRO A 62 -8.43 -7.12 -13.78
C PRO A 62 -7.91 -7.88 -12.55
N TYR A 63 -6.71 -7.55 -12.12
CA TYR A 63 -6.09 -8.16 -10.94
C TYR A 63 -6.84 -7.81 -9.66
N ILE A 64 -7.12 -6.52 -9.47
CA ILE A 64 -7.82 -6.02 -8.28
C ILE A 64 -9.26 -6.53 -8.25
N GLU A 65 -9.96 -6.48 -9.38
CA GLU A 65 -11.34 -6.97 -9.50
C GLU A 65 -11.45 -8.46 -9.17
N ALA A 66 -10.52 -9.28 -9.67
CA ALA A 66 -10.49 -10.71 -9.37
C ALA A 66 -10.25 -10.97 -7.87
N CYS A 67 -9.38 -10.21 -7.22
CA CYS A 67 -9.16 -10.31 -5.78
C CYS A 67 -10.38 -9.85 -4.99
N GLN A 68 -10.99 -8.75 -5.38
CA GLN A 68 -12.21 -8.22 -4.75
C GLN A 68 -13.36 -9.21 -4.84
N GLU A 69 -13.55 -9.84 -6.00
CA GLU A 69 -14.57 -10.87 -6.19
C GLU A 69 -14.35 -12.07 -5.27
N ARG A 70 -13.10 -12.50 -5.08
CA ARG A 70 -12.79 -13.59 -4.13
C ARG A 70 -13.14 -13.20 -2.69
N TRP A 71 -12.83 -11.98 -2.29
CA TRP A 71 -13.20 -11.45 -0.97
C TRP A 71 -14.72 -11.41 -0.79
N ASP A 72 -15.44 -10.91 -1.78
CA ASP A 72 -16.91 -10.83 -1.75
C ASP A 72 -17.54 -12.23 -1.70
N ASN A 73 -16.97 -13.19 -2.41
CA ASN A 73 -17.43 -14.57 -2.39
C ASN A 73 -17.21 -15.21 -1.02
N MET A 74 -16.04 -15.00 -0.39
CA MET A 74 -15.79 -15.47 0.97
C MET A 74 -16.78 -14.86 1.97
N ALA A 75 -17.02 -13.56 1.87
CA ALA A 75 -17.97 -12.87 2.73
C ALA A 75 -19.42 -13.40 2.61
N ARG A 76 -19.81 -13.79 1.39
CA ARG A 76 -21.13 -14.40 1.14
C ARG A 76 -21.25 -15.81 1.71
N MET A 77 -20.16 -16.56 1.70
CA MET A 77 -20.13 -17.92 2.26
C MET A 77 -20.14 -17.89 3.80
N ASP A 78 -19.25 -17.11 4.38
CA ASP A 78 -19.14 -16.91 5.82
C ASP A 78 -18.30 -15.66 6.08
N SER A 79 -18.88 -14.66 6.73
CA SER A 79 -18.18 -13.43 7.07
C SER A 79 -16.95 -13.65 7.97
N ALA A 80 -16.93 -14.70 8.78
CA ALA A 80 -15.78 -15.07 9.60
C ALA A 80 -14.58 -15.50 8.77
N LEU A 81 -14.78 -16.05 7.55
CA LEU A 81 -13.69 -16.42 6.65
C LEU A 81 -12.90 -15.18 6.20
N VAL A 82 -13.55 -14.06 5.98
CA VAL A 82 -12.90 -12.80 5.62
C VAL A 82 -11.98 -12.34 6.74
N ASP A 83 -12.44 -12.38 7.98
CA ASP A 83 -11.65 -11.96 9.14
C ASP A 83 -10.44 -12.87 9.35
N ILE A 84 -10.61 -14.18 9.19
CA ILE A 84 -9.52 -15.15 9.27
C ILE A 84 -8.50 -14.93 8.13
N ALA A 85 -8.98 -14.76 6.90
CA ALA A 85 -8.12 -14.51 5.75
C ALA A 85 -7.34 -13.20 5.90
N ALA A 86 -8.00 -12.12 6.33
CA ALA A 86 -7.36 -10.84 6.59
C ALA A 86 -6.27 -10.95 7.67
N ALA A 87 -6.54 -11.67 8.76
CA ALA A 87 -5.57 -11.89 9.83
C ALA A 87 -4.34 -12.67 9.34
N LEU A 88 -4.56 -13.75 8.60
CA LEU A 88 -3.48 -14.58 8.05
C LEU A 88 -2.62 -13.83 7.03
N LEU A 89 -3.26 -13.11 6.10
CA LEU A 89 -2.57 -12.36 5.06
C LEU A 89 -1.86 -11.12 5.61
N SER A 90 -2.45 -10.45 6.60
CA SER A 90 -1.84 -9.28 7.24
C SER A 90 -0.61 -9.65 8.08
N SER A 91 -0.54 -10.90 8.55
CA SER A 91 0.64 -11.42 9.27
C SER A 91 1.76 -11.87 8.33
N ALA A 92 1.50 -11.96 7.02
CA ALA A 92 2.51 -12.36 6.05
C ALA A 92 3.65 -11.35 6.00
N GLN A 93 4.87 -11.87 5.97
CA GLN A 93 6.07 -11.06 5.79
C GLN A 93 6.33 -10.87 4.30
N ILE A 94 6.66 -9.64 3.93
CA ILE A 94 7.00 -9.29 2.55
C ILE A 94 8.46 -8.86 2.55
N ASP A 95 9.30 -9.67 1.92
CA ASP A 95 10.73 -9.44 1.82
C ASP A 95 11.09 -9.03 0.40
N ILE A 96 11.71 -7.87 0.25
CA ILE A 96 12.24 -7.43 -1.04
C ILE A 96 13.57 -8.12 -1.29
N ASN A 97 13.63 -8.89 -2.37
CA ASN A 97 14.82 -9.66 -2.74
C ASN A 97 15.78 -8.84 -3.61
N GLU A 98 15.22 -8.18 -4.63
CA GLU A 98 16.00 -7.43 -5.60
C GLU A 98 15.13 -6.41 -6.32
N THR A 99 15.72 -5.30 -6.71
CA THR A 99 15.10 -4.33 -7.61
C THR A 99 15.99 -4.11 -8.83
N VAL A 100 15.43 -4.35 -10.00
CA VAL A 100 16.14 -4.23 -11.28
C VAL A 100 15.55 -3.09 -12.10
N ARG A 101 16.41 -2.26 -12.66
CA ARG A 101 16.00 -1.21 -13.57
C ARG A 101 15.69 -1.81 -14.95
N ASP A 102 14.52 -1.48 -15.48
CA ASP A 102 14.05 -1.89 -16.80
C ASP A 102 13.48 -0.65 -17.53
N GLY A 103 14.37 0.11 -18.19
CA GLY A 103 13.97 1.38 -18.79
C GLY A 103 13.46 2.37 -17.75
N ASP A 104 12.26 2.88 -17.95
CA ASP A 104 11.57 3.79 -17.03
C ASP A 104 10.88 3.05 -15.87
N CYS A 105 10.80 1.72 -15.95
CA CYS A 105 10.21 0.86 -14.96
C CYS A 105 11.26 0.32 -13.98
N ARG A 106 10.75 -0.24 -12.88
CA ARG A 106 11.52 -1.06 -11.94
C ARG A 106 10.82 -2.40 -11.79
N LYS A 107 11.58 -3.48 -11.85
CA LYS A 107 11.09 -4.80 -11.48
C LYS A 107 11.53 -5.08 -10.05
N VAL A 108 10.56 -5.20 -9.18
CA VAL A 108 10.76 -5.47 -7.76
C VAL A 108 10.45 -6.94 -7.51
N PHE A 109 11.48 -7.71 -7.22
CA PHE A 109 11.35 -9.12 -6.85
C PHE A 109 11.15 -9.22 -5.35
N TYR A 110 10.11 -9.92 -4.93
CA TYR A 110 9.76 -10.04 -3.53
C TYR A 110 9.21 -11.42 -3.19
N THR A 111 9.35 -11.79 -1.94
CA THR A 111 8.80 -13.02 -1.39
C THR A 111 7.69 -12.68 -0.41
N ILE A 112 6.56 -13.36 -0.56
CA ILE A 112 5.49 -13.35 0.44
C ILE A 112 5.66 -14.62 1.26
N ASP A 113 5.97 -14.47 2.54
CA ASP A 113 6.07 -15.57 3.50
C ASP A 113 4.86 -15.53 4.42
N ALA A 114 3.86 -16.33 4.09
CA ALA A 114 2.66 -16.44 4.89
C ALA A 114 2.83 -17.50 5.98
N THR A 115 2.14 -17.29 7.10
CA THR A 115 2.04 -18.29 8.17
C THR A 115 1.57 -19.62 7.58
N MET A 116 2.12 -20.74 8.04
CA MET A 116 1.90 -22.11 7.55
C MET A 116 2.82 -22.53 6.40
N GLY A 117 3.95 -21.88 6.19
CA GLY A 117 5.00 -22.30 5.26
C GLY A 117 4.69 -22.04 3.79
N MET A 118 3.71 -21.23 3.49
CA MET A 118 3.44 -20.81 2.11
C MET A 118 4.33 -19.63 1.74
N LYS A 119 5.39 -19.94 0.99
CA LYS A 119 6.24 -18.93 0.36
C LYS A 119 5.87 -18.79 -1.11
N LYS A 120 5.72 -17.54 -1.55
CA LYS A 120 5.54 -17.23 -2.97
C LYS A 120 6.51 -16.14 -3.38
N GLU A 121 7.22 -16.41 -4.44
CA GLU A 121 8.10 -15.43 -5.08
C GLU A 121 7.34 -14.74 -6.22
N LYS A 122 7.35 -13.41 -6.16
CA LYS A 122 6.62 -12.55 -7.10
C LYS A 122 7.53 -11.49 -7.68
N VAL A 123 7.14 -10.97 -8.81
CA VAL A 123 7.74 -9.76 -9.38
C VAL A 123 6.64 -8.74 -9.67
N ALA A 124 6.86 -7.52 -9.17
CA ALA A 124 6.02 -6.37 -9.49
C ALA A 124 6.78 -5.44 -10.43
N THR A 125 6.12 -5.03 -11.50
CA THR A 125 6.62 -3.95 -12.35
C THR A 125 6.01 -2.65 -11.88
N VAL A 126 6.85 -1.71 -11.46
CA VAL A 126 6.43 -0.38 -11.03
C VAL A 126 6.93 0.67 -12.01
N LYS A 127 6.09 1.65 -12.28
CA LYS A 127 6.36 2.77 -13.15
C LYS A 127 6.08 4.08 -12.45
N LYS A 128 6.89 5.08 -12.74
CA LYS A 128 6.67 6.41 -12.18
C LYS A 128 5.68 7.18 -13.05
N GLU A 129 4.59 7.62 -12.45
CA GLU A 129 3.56 8.43 -13.07
C GLU A 129 3.28 9.67 -12.22
N GLU A 130 3.35 10.84 -12.83
CA GLU A 130 3.12 12.12 -12.14
C GLU A 130 3.91 12.28 -10.83
N GLY A 131 5.16 11.80 -10.84
CA GLY A 131 6.04 11.87 -9.68
C GLY A 131 5.86 10.78 -8.63
N ALA A 132 4.92 9.85 -8.81
CA ALA A 132 4.66 8.74 -7.89
C ALA A 132 4.90 7.39 -8.56
N TRP A 133 5.48 6.44 -7.83
CA TRP A 133 5.59 5.07 -8.28
C TRP A 133 4.22 4.37 -8.20
N ARG A 134 3.89 3.61 -9.25
CA ARG A 134 2.63 2.88 -9.37
C ARG A 134 2.89 1.45 -9.80
N VAL A 135 2.23 0.50 -9.16
CA VAL A 135 2.29 -0.90 -9.57
C VAL A 135 1.50 -1.07 -10.87
N GLY A 136 2.16 -1.55 -11.91
CA GLY A 136 1.55 -1.75 -13.23
C GLY A 136 1.29 -3.21 -13.58
N MET A 137 2.01 -4.14 -12.95
CA MET A 137 1.85 -5.57 -13.18
C MET A 137 2.41 -6.36 -12.02
N ILE A 138 1.77 -7.48 -11.70
CA ILE A 138 2.28 -8.47 -10.77
C ILE A 138 2.22 -9.84 -11.44
N SER A 139 3.32 -10.58 -11.37
CA SER A 139 3.41 -11.95 -11.88
C SER A 139 4.22 -12.83 -10.92
N ASP A 140 4.16 -14.13 -11.14
CA ASP A 140 5.03 -15.05 -10.41
C ASP A 140 6.47 -14.88 -10.91
N ALA A 141 7.42 -14.90 -9.99
CA ALA A 141 8.83 -14.96 -10.33
C ALA A 141 9.17 -16.38 -10.83
N GLN A 142 9.87 -16.44 -11.96
CA GLN A 142 10.32 -17.71 -12.53
C GLN A 142 11.71 -18.06 -12.03
#